data_e4eebcbfd88f6842741163d132a76f39
#
_entry.id   e4eebcbfd88f6842741163d132a76f39
#
_cell.length_a   1.000
_cell.length_b   1.000
_cell.length_c   1.000
_cell.angle_alpha   90.00
_cell.angle_beta   90.00
_cell.angle_gamma   90.00
#
_symmetry.space_group_name_H-M   'P 1'
#
loop_
_entity.id
_entity.type
_entity.pdbx_description
1 polymer ?
#
loop_
_entity_poly.entity_id
_entity_poly.type
_entity_poly.pdbx_seq_one_letter_code
_entity_poly.pdbx_strand_id
1 'polypeptide(L)'
;MYPSESPWRRRWGGINRHRGCDTKFHVFTNGWLERNDGSIGDYGRYQVQMNGKGSIVRMLQRRLDIPKERTISIGDSAGDIGMFQQSELSICFNPWDEKPVTVAKMTIRSRNLLDVLEAIKNQIKE
;
A
#
# COMPACT_ATOMS: atom_id res chain seq x y z
N MET A 1 5.89 -15.03 -6.21
CA MET A 1 5.36 -15.73 -5.02
C MET A 1 6.34 -15.55 -3.86
N TYR A 2 5.89 -15.06 -2.73
CA TYR A 2 6.74 -14.96 -1.54
C TYR A 2 6.91 -16.35 -0.94
N PRO A 3 8.15 -16.71 -0.51
CA PRO A 3 8.31 -17.89 0.32
C PRO A 3 7.38 -17.77 1.52
N SER A 4 6.70 -18.86 1.87
CA SER A 4 5.75 -18.90 3.01
C SER A 4 6.37 -18.52 4.34
N GLU A 5 7.69 -18.40 4.40
CA GLU A 5 8.49 -18.22 5.62
C GLU A 5 9.23 -16.89 5.71
N SER A 6 8.92 -15.90 4.85
CA SER A 6 9.60 -14.60 4.99
C SER A 6 9.27 -13.95 6.33
N PRO A 7 10.25 -13.34 7.01
CA PRO A 7 10.04 -12.68 8.31
C PRO A 7 8.90 -11.65 8.27
N TRP A 8 8.68 -11.04 7.12
CA TRP A 8 7.61 -10.07 6.90
C TRP A 8 6.24 -10.71 6.89
N ARG A 9 6.11 -11.92 6.35
CA ARG A 9 4.85 -12.66 6.35
C ARG A 9 4.42 -13.06 7.75
N ARG A 10 5.37 -13.44 8.60
CA ARG A 10 5.09 -13.78 10.00
C ARG A 10 4.65 -12.55 10.79
N ARG A 11 5.27 -11.40 10.54
CA ARG A 11 4.95 -10.16 11.26
C ARG A 11 3.57 -9.60 10.88
N TRP A 12 3.19 -9.68 9.61
CA TRP A 12 1.91 -9.15 9.12
C TRP A 12 0.81 -10.20 9.10
N GLY A 13 1.13 -11.47 8.85
CA GLY A 13 0.17 -12.58 8.90
C GLY A 13 -0.40 -12.86 10.29
N GLY A 14 0.36 -12.52 11.36
CA GLY A 14 -0.08 -12.66 12.73
C GLY A 14 -1.17 -11.66 13.15
N ILE A 15 -1.21 -10.49 12.50
CA ILE A 15 -2.19 -9.44 12.81
C ILE A 15 -3.60 -9.86 12.38
N ASN A 16 -3.72 -10.66 11.32
CA ASN A 16 -5.01 -11.13 10.81
C ASN A 16 -5.67 -12.23 11.65
N ARG A 17 -4.89 -13.00 12.40
CA ARG A 17 -5.42 -14.15 13.13
C ARG A 17 -6.12 -13.79 14.45
N HIS A 18 -5.86 -12.61 14.98
CA HIS A 18 -6.28 -12.24 16.33
C HIS A 18 -7.56 -11.39 16.43
N ARG A 19 -8.14 -10.95 15.32
CA ARG A 19 -9.25 -10.00 15.39
C ARG A 19 -10.56 -10.45 14.73
N GLY A 20 -10.65 -11.68 14.23
CA GLY A 20 -11.88 -12.16 13.60
C GLY A 20 -12.37 -11.31 12.43
N CYS A 21 -11.46 -10.55 11.82
CA CYS A 21 -11.76 -9.69 10.68
C CYS A 21 -11.38 -10.43 9.40
N ASP A 22 -12.32 -10.57 8.49
CA ASP A 22 -12.10 -11.14 7.14
C ASP A 22 -11.21 -10.27 6.26
N THR A 23 -10.31 -9.50 6.85
CA THR A 23 -9.41 -8.61 6.12
C THR A 23 -8.33 -9.41 5.40
N LYS A 24 -8.36 -9.38 4.08
CA LYS A 24 -7.32 -9.98 3.26
C LYS A 24 -6.23 -8.95 3.00
N PHE A 25 -4.99 -9.31 3.32
CA PHE A 25 -3.84 -8.47 2.99
C PHE A 25 -3.11 -9.04 1.78
N HIS A 26 -2.87 -8.19 0.81
CA HIS A 26 -2.01 -8.46 -0.33
C HIS A 26 -0.78 -7.57 -0.21
N VAL A 27 0.41 -8.16 -0.19
CA VAL A 27 1.66 -7.42 0.00
C VAL A 27 2.48 -7.48 -1.28
N PHE A 28 2.77 -6.31 -1.85
CA PHE A 28 3.64 -6.13 -2.99
C PHE A 28 4.76 -5.19 -2.57
N THR A 29 5.96 -5.71 -2.44
CA THR A 29 7.11 -4.93 -2.00
C THR A 29 8.39 -5.49 -2.60
N ASN A 30 9.36 -4.60 -2.78
CA ASN A 30 10.72 -5.00 -3.09
C ASN A 30 11.39 -5.50 -1.82
N GLY A 31 12.40 -6.33 -1.95
CA GLY A 31 13.09 -6.91 -0.82
C GLY A 31 14.45 -7.45 -1.22
N TRP A 32 15.12 -8.04 -0.28
CA TRP A 32 16.40 -8.72 -0.49
C TRP A 32 16.17 -10.21 -0.60
N LEU A 33 16.96 -10.87 -1.47
CA LEU A 33 17.00 -12.32 -1.52
C LEU A 33 17.78 -12.83 -0.29
N GLU A 34 17.21 -13.81 0.38
CA GLU A 34 17.79 -14.43 1.55
C GLU A 34 18.68 -15.60 1.14
N ARG A 35 19.86 -15.74 1.76
CA ARG A 35 20.72 -16.91 1.60
C ARG A 35 20.19 -18.09 2.41
N ASN A 36 20.70 -19.30 2.11
CA ASN A 36 20.28 -20.52 2.79
C ASN A 36 20.51 -20.50 4.32
N ASP A 37 21.47 -19.68 4.79
CA ASP A 37 21.76 -19.52 6.22
C ASP A 37 20.89 -18.45 6.90
N GLY A 38 19.97 -17.84 6.19
CA GLY A 38 19.10 -16.78 6.71
C GLY A 38 19.68 -15.37 6.62
N SER A 39 20.91 -15.22 6.12
CA SER A 39 21.51 -13.90 5.93
C SER A 39 21.00 -13.21 4.66
N ILE A 40 21.13 -11.88 4.61
CA ILE A 40 20.76 -11.08 3.44
C ILE A 40 21.75 -11.35 2.31
N GLY A 41 21.22 -11.69 1.12
CA GLY A 41 22.01 -11.91 -0.08
C GLY A 41 22.46 -10.61 -0.75
N ASP A 42 23.27 -10.77 -1.79
CA ASP A 42 23.82 -9.64 -2.55
C ASP A 42 22.83 -9.07 -3.58
N TYR A 43 21.73 -9.76 -3.81
CA TYR A 43 20.72 -9.38 -4.82
C TYR A 43 19.40 -9.04 -4.17
N GLY A 44 18.76 -7.99 -4.67
CA GLY A 44 17.41 -7.62 -4.29
C GLY A 44 16.36 -8.40 -5.08
N ARG A 45 15.17 -8.52 -4.50
CA ARG A 45 13.98 -8.98 -5.20
C ARG A 45 13.24 -7.74 -5.69
N TYR A 46 13.00 -7.69 -7.00
CA TYR A 46 12.30 -6.59 -7.63
C TYR A 46 10.87 -7.03 -7.98
N GLN A 47 9.90 -6.48 -7.28
CA GLN A 47 8.48 -6.79 -7.49
C GLN A 47 7.67 -5.57 -7.90
N VAL A 48 8.05 -4.39 -7.42
CA VAL A 48 7.33 -3.15 -7.68
C VAL A 48 8.27 -2.15 -8.34
N GLN A 49 7.93 -1.71 -9.54
CA GLN A 49 8.63 -0.61 -10.21
C GLN A 49 8.32 0.71 -9.52
N MET A 50 9.24 1.66 -9.60
CA MET A 50 9.06 2.98 -8.98
C MET A 50 7.75 3.64 -9.41
N ASN A 51 7.37 3.50 -10.67
CA ASN A 51 6.11 4.03 -11.22
C ASN A 51 5.07 2.93 -11.49
N GLY A 52 5.23 1.75 -10.90
CA GLY A 52 4.39 0.58 -11.18
C GLY A 52 3.23 0.35 -10.23
N LYS A 53 3.09 1.16 -9.18
CA LYS A 53 2.06 0.94 -8.16
C LYS A 53 0.63 1.06 -8.73
N GLY A 54 0.41 1.95 -9.68
CA GLY A 54 -0.89 2.07 -10.34
C GLY A 54 -1.31 0.81 -11.08
N SER A 55 -0.37 0.14 -11.73
CA SER A 55 -0.63 -1.14 -12.41
C SER A 55 -0.98 -2.25 -11.42
N ILE A 56 -0.35 -2.27 -10.25
CA ILE A 56 -0.67 -3.24 -9.20
C ILE A 56 -2.08 -3.01 -8.65
N VAL A 57 -2.43 -1.76 -8.40
CA VAL A 57 -3.79 -1.41 -7.95
C VAL A 57 -4.82 -1.86 -8.99
N ARG A 58 -4.58 -1.58 -10.25
CA ARG A 58 -5.47 -1.99 -11.34
C ARG A 58 -5.61 -3.51 -11.42
N MET A 59 -4.52 -4.25 -11.25
CA MET A 59 -4.54 -5.71 -11.22
C MET A 59 -5.40 -6.23 -10.05
N LEU A 60 -5.23 -5.66 -8.86
CA LEU A 60 -6.01 -6.03 -7.68
C LEU A 60 -7.50 -5.70 -7.86
N GLN A 61 -7.80 -4.54 -8.42
CA GLN A 61 -9.18 -4.16 -8.73
C GLN A 61 -9.87 -5.19 -9.63
N ARG A 62 -9.16 -5.67 -10.65
CA ARG A 62 -9.70 -6.70 -11.56
C ARG A 62 -9.88 -8.04 -10.85
N ARG A 63 -8.88 -8.48 -10.10
CA ARG A 63 -8.93 -9.79 -9.41
C ARG A 63 -9.98 -9.85 -8.32
N LEU A 64 -10.20 -8.75 -7.63
CA LEU A 64 -11.12 -8.69 -6.49
C LEU A 64 -12.49 -8.13 -6.88
N ASP A 65 -12.67 -7.77 -8.15
CA ASP A 65 -13.89 -7.13 -8.65
C ASP A 65 -14.27 -5.89 -7.83
N ILE A 66 -13.27 -5.04 -7.61
CA ILE A 66 -13.43 -3.78 -6.88
C ILE A 66 -13.25 -2.62 -7.85
N PRO A 67 -14.26 -1.76 -8.06
CA PRO A 67 -14.12 -0.62 -8.96
C PRO A 67 -13.31 0.50 -8.34
N LYS A 68 -12.88 1.43 -9.18
CA LYS A 68 -12.15 2.63 -8.76
C LYS A 68 -12.90 3.40 -7.67
N GLU A 69 -14.21 3.50 -7.77
CA GLU A 69 -15.09 4.22 -6.85
C GLU A 69 -15.08 3.65 -5.43
N ARG A 70 -14.57 2.43 -5.27
CA ARG A 70 -14.45 1.76 -3.96
C ARG A 70 -12.99 1.54 -3.57
N THR A 71 -12.07 2.29 -4.18
CA THR A 71 -10.64 2.19 -3.92
C THR A 71 -10.14 3.46 -3.24
N ILE A 72 -9.41 3.29 -2.16
CA ILE A 72 -8.71 4.38 -1.45
C ILE A 72 -7.22 4.09 -1.51
N SER A 73 -6.43 5.09 -1.83
CA SER A 73 -4.97 4.97 -1.81
C SER A 73 -4.35 5.99 -0.86
N ILE A 74 -3.28 5.56 -0.21
CA ILE A 74 -2.51 6.40 0.72
C ILE A 74 -1.04 6.29 0.33
N GLY A 75 -0.36 7.41 0.19
CA GLY A 75 1.05 7.44 -0.17
C GLY A 75 1.70 8.77 0.21
N ASP A 76 3.00 8.90 -0.04
CA ASP A 76 3.77 10.06 0.40
C ASP A 76 4.73 10.60 -0.67
N SER A 77 4.84 9.97 -1.82
CA SER A 77 5.87 10.29 -2.79
C SER A 77 5.35 10.28 -4.23
N ALA A 78 6.18 10.79 -5.14
CA ALA A 78 5.89 10.77 -6.57
C ALA A 78 5.63 9.36 -7.12
N GLY A 79 6.22 8.33 -6.51
CA GLY A 79 5.97 6.94 -6.86
C GLY A 79 4.53 6.48 -6.62
N ASP A 80 3.77 7.22 -5.84
CA ASP A 80 2.38 6.87 -5.50
C ASP A 80 1.35 7.52 -6.44
N ILE A 81 1.79 8.40 -7.33
CA ILE A 81 0.89 9.14 -8.24
C ILE A 81 0.04 8.19 -9.09
N GLY A 82 0.64 7.14 -9.65
CA GLY A 82 -0.11 6.15 -10.44
C GLY A 82 -1.20 5.45 -9.63
N MET A 83 -0.93 5.18 -8.36
CA MET A 83 -1.90 4.61 -7.44
C MET A 83 -3.03 5.60 -7.12
N PHE A 84 -2.71 6.87 -6.93
CA PHE A 84 -3.71 7.92 -6.71
C PHE A 84 -4.67 8.05 -7.89
N GLN A 85 -4.16 7.93 -9.11
CA GLN A 85 -4.97 8.02 -10.32
C GLN A 85 -5.96 6.85 -10.48
N GLN A 86 -5.72 5.73 -9.83
CA GLN A 86 -6.59 4.55 -9.86
C GLN A 86 -7.57 4.49 -8.68
N SER A 87 -7.68 5.55 -7.89
CA SER A 87 -8.45 5.55 -6.65
C SER A 87 -9.49 6.68 -6.68
N GLU A 88 -10.63 6.45 -6.07
CA GLU A 88 -11.64 7.49 -5.87
C GLU A 88 -11.18 8.50 -4.83
N LEU A 89 -10.66 8.01 -3.71
CA LEU A 89 -10.04 8.86 -2.69
C LEU A 89 -8.55 8.57 -2.65
N SER A 90 -7.75 9.60 -2.86
CA SER A 90 -6.30 9.54 -2.76
C SER A 90 -5.81 10.49 -1.67
N ILE A 91 -5.07 9.95 -0.72
CA ILE A 91 -4.57 10.70 0.43
C ILE A 91 -3.04 10.72 0.38
N CYS A 92 -2.48 11.93 0.30
CA CYS A 92 -1.04 12.13 0.44
C CYS A 92 -0.74 12.41 1.91
N PHE A 93 -0.04 11.48 2.55
CA PHE A 93 0.28 11.57 3.97
C PHE A 93 1.75 11.91 4.18
N ASN A 94 2.01 13.06 4.81
CA ASN A 94 3.36 13.56 5.07
C ASN A 94 4.24 13.54 3.81
N PRO A 95 3.89 14.26 2.76
CA PRO A 95 4.57 14.16 1.47
C PRO A 95 6.05 14.54 1.54
N TRP A 96 6.87 13.78 0.80
CA TRP A 96 8.29 14.07 0.62
C TRP A 96 8.54 15.24 -0.32
N ASP A 97 7.66 15.44 -1.29
CA ASP A 97 7.75 16.53 -2.27
C ASP A 97 6.34 16.99 -2.67
N GLU A 98 6.26 18.01 -3.49
CA GLU A 98 5.00 18.60 -3.89
C GLU A 98 4.29 17.87 -5.05
N LYS A 99 4.96 16.99 -5.79
CA LYS A 99 4.36 16.30 -6.93
C LYS A 99 3.13 15.46 -6.54
N PRO A 100 3.20 14.59 -5.52
CA PRO A 100 2.03 13.81 -5.14
C PRO A 100 0.89 14.69 -4.59
N VAL A 101 1.21 15.82 -4.00
CA VAL A 101 0.21 16.77 -3.48
C VAL A 101 -0.70 17.30 -4.58
N THR A 102 -0.14 17.55 -5.76
CA THR A 102 -0.92 18.08 -6.90
C THR A 102 -1.90 17.08 -7.48
N VAL A 103 -1.69 15.78 -7.24
CA VAL A 103 -2.51 14.70 -7.80
C VAL A 103 -3.49 14.14 -6.77
N ALA A 104 -3.09 14.08 -5.50
CA ALA A 104 -3.94 13.56 -4.43
C ALA A 104 -5.16 14.47 -4.19
N LYS A 105 -6.29 13.85 -3.91
CA LYS A 105 -7.50 14.61 -3.53
C LYS A 105 -7.39 15.26 -2.17
N MET A 106 -6.59 14.69 -1.28
CA MET A 106 -6.42 15.16 0.09
C MET A 106 -4.97 15.02 0.51
N THR A 107 -4.48 16.02 1.24
CA THR A 107 -3.15 15.97 1.86
C THR A 107 -3.30 16.12 3.36
N ILE A 108 -2.68 15.22 4.11
CA ILE A 108 -2.68 15.22 5.57
C ILE A 108 -1.24 15.26 6.07
N ARG A 109 -0.93 16.25 6.88
CA ARG A 109 0.35 16.37 7.58
C ARG A 109 0.10 16.20 9.06
N SER A 110 0.55 15.09 9.63
CA SER A 110 0.26 14.74 11.01
C SER A 110 1.30 13.76 11.55
N ARG A 111 1.45 13.71 12.86
CA ARG A 111 2.24 12.69 13.55
C ARG A 111 1.42 11.47 13.91
N ASN A 112 0.11 11.48 13.64
CA ASN A 112 -0.78 10.41 14.03
C ASN A 112 -1.52 9.86 12.81
N LEU A 113 -1.27 8.60 12.50
CA LEU A 113 -1.91 7.92 11.36
C LEU A 113 -3.44 7.79 11.56
N LEU A 114 -3.93 7.88 12.78
CA LEU A 114 -5.37 7.89 13.04
C LEU A 114 -6.10 9.05 12.38
N ASP A 115 -5.41 10.15 12.11
CA ASP A 115 -6.00 11.27 11.36
C ASP A 115 -6.40 10.86 9.94
N VAL A 116 -5.64 9.96 9.32
CA VAL A 116 -6.00 9.38 8.02
C VAL A 116 -7.25 8.53 8.13
N LEU A 117 -7.34 7.70 9.16
CA LEU A 117 -8.54 6.86 9.40
C LEU A 117 -9.78 7.73 9.59
N GLU A 118 -9.66 8.80 10.37
CA GLU A 118 -10.76 9.73 10.61
C GLU A 118 -11.21 10.43 9.31
N ALA A 119 -10.27 10.85 8.49
CA ALA A 119 -10.55 11.45 7.18
C ALA A 119 -11.31 10.47 6.27
N ILE A 120 -10.89 9.20 6.25
CA ILE A 120 -11.56 8.15 5.48
C ILE A 120 -13.00 7.95 5.98
N LYS A 121 -13.19 7.86 7.28
CA LYS A 121 -14.52 7.69 7.88
C LYS A 121 -15.46 8.83 7.51
N ASN A 122 -14.95 10.06 7.51
CA ASN A 122 -15.74 11.23 7.16
C ASN A 122 -16.17 11.21 5.69
N GLN A 123 -15.35 10.68 4.80
CA GLN A 123 -15.70 10.55 3.38
C GLN A 123 -16.71 9.43 3.12
N ILE A 124 -16.67 8.36 3.88
CA ILE A 124 -17.54 7.19 3.70
C ILE A 124 -18.95 7.43 4.28
N LYS A 125 -19.11 8.33 5.24
CA LYS A 125 -20.38 8.63 5.89
C LYS A 125 -21.42 9.29 4.99
N GLU A 126 -21.05 9.67 3.82
CA GLU A 126 -21.97 10.16 2.80
C GLU A 126 -22.50 8.99 1.96
#